data_a1a98909144204ac8686f214a3d8a0b6
#
_entry.id   a1a98909144204ac8686f214a3d8a0b6
#
_cell.length_a   1.000
_cell.length_b   1.000
_cell.length_c   1.000
_cell.angle_alpha   90.00
_cell.angle_beta   90.00
_cell.angle_gamma   90.00
#
_symmetry.space_group_name_H-M   'P 1'
#
loop_
_entity.id
_entity.type
_entity.pdbx_description
1 polymer ?
#
loop_
_entity_poly.entity_id
_entity_poly.type
_entity_poly.pdbx_seq_one_letter_code
_entity_poly.pdbx_strand_id
1 'polypeptide(L)'
;MGATVDGASSDGTDFVLGIDFGGTKVALATAAPDGSVLRSARLATNAADGAPQVVQRSLHCARELLADTSAATGGSCLAVGAVSPGIVEADRVLLAPNVPGWDGLSLPAALRDGLSIDCLELGNDVKAAALAEARWGSLRGADPALLVLLGTGVAAGIVVGGEVVTGAHGAAGEFGYNLRGPHDEIATDGRPAPLEEAVGGRGIGERGGQLLGTPMSAADVFASPDGRARALIDEALDELAVHVANLAIAIDPARVAVGGGLMSQTERVLAALERRLSSAVPFPPELVTAAFVHDGPLRGAIALALGAARPAAQEAVG
;
A
#
# COMPACT_ATOMS: atom_id res chain seq x y z
N MET A 1 17.56 -54.59 26.16
CA MET A 1 16.22 -54.09 25.76
C MET A 1 16.29 -52.60 25.79
N GLY A 2 16.69 -51.97 24.67
CA GLY A 2 16.81 -50.54 24.52
C GLY A 2 15.47 -50.00 23.98
N ALA A 3 14.83 -49.12 24.72
CA ALA A 3 13.68 -48.38 24.24
C ALA A 3 14.22 -47.21 23.41
N THR A 4 14.05 -47.26 22.09
CA THR A 4 14.14 -46.12 21.20
C THR A 4 12.93 -45.26 21.46
N VAL A 5 13.13 -44.08 22.02
CA VAL A 5 12.13 -43.02 22.04
C VAL A 5 12.17 -42.40 20.64
N ASP A 6 11.19 -42.76 19.83
CA ASP A 6 10.89 -41.99 18.60
C ASP A 6 10.45 -40.61 19.05
N GLY A 7 11.35 -39.63 18.90
CA GLY A 7 11.02 -38.22 18.94
C GLY A 7 10.22 -37.90 17.69
N ALA A 8 8.89 -37.91 17.78
CA ALA A 8 8.05 -37.27 16.81
C ALA A 8 8.41 -35.80 16.83
N SER A 9 9.21 -35.35 15.85
CA SER A 9 9.32 -33.96 15.50
C SER A 9 7.91 -33.57 15.00
N SER A 10 7.18 -32.84 15.81
CA SER A 10 6.03 -32.10 15.32
C SER A 10 6.60 -31.05 14.37
N ASP A 11 6.63 -31.36 13.07
CA ASP A 11 6.98 -30.37 12.04
C ASP A 11 5.91 -29.27 12.08
N GLY A 12 6.16 -28.28 12.94
CA GLY A 12 5.33 -27.09 13.03
C GLY A 12 5.40 -26.34 11.71
N THR A 13 4.31 -25.71 11.31
CA THR A 13 4.30 -24.86 10.11
C THR A 13 4.81 -23.49 10.46
N ASP A 14 6.02 -23.16 10.02
CA ASP A 14 6.60 -21.83 10.15
C ASP A 14 5.77 -20.80 9.37
N PHE A 15 5.85 -19.55 9.80
CA PHE A 15 5.01 -18.47 9.26
C PHE A 15 5.78 -17.15 9.22
N VAL A 16 5.17 -16.14 8.62
CA VAL A 16 5.67 -14.76 8.60
C VAL A 16 4.64 -13.80 9.20
N LEU A 17 5.08 -12.61 9.59
CA LEU A 17 4.22 -11.52 10.06
C LEU A 17 4.25 -10.36 9.07
N GLY A 18 3.08 -9.89 8.65
CA GLY A 18 2.90 -8.63 7.93
C GLY A 18 2.29 -7.56 8.84
N ILE A 19 2.77 -6.32 8.75
CA ILE A 19 2.26 -5.14 9.47
C ILE A 19 2.04 -4.01 8.48
N ASP A 20 0.82 -3.46 8.44
CA ASP A 20 0.46 -2.27 7.65
C ASP A 20 0.17 -1.10 8.60
N PHE A 21 1.05 -0.09 8.62
CA PHE A 21 0.91 1.12 9.42
C PHE A 21 0.13 2.20 8.64
N GLY A 22 -1.18 2.09 8.60
CA GLY A 22 -2.02 3.11 7.96
C GLY A 22 -2.31 4.32 8.87
N GLY A 23 -2.69 5.44 8.27
CA GLY A 23 -2.99 6.68 9.00
C GLY A 23 -4.21 6.60 9.93
N THR A 24 -5.15 5.67 9.66
CA THR A 24 -6.39 5.52 10.44
C THR A 24 -6.40 4.21 11.25
N LYS A 25 -5.82 3.16 10.71
CA LYS A 25 -5.74 1.82 11.31
C LYS A 25 -4.37 1.23 11.08
N VAL A 26 -3.92 0.39 12.01
CA VAL A 26 -2.81 -0.54 11.81
C VAL A 26 -3.42 -1.93 11.64
N ALA A 27 -2.98 -2.65 10.61
CA ALA A 27 -3.41 -4.02 10.36
C ALA A 27 -2.23 -4.97 10.45
N LEU A 28 -2.44 -6.13 11.07
CA LEU A 28 -1.42 -7.16 11.25
C LEU A 28 -1.99 -8.51 10.78
N ALA A 29 -1.14 -9.34 10.18
CA ALA A 29 -1.51 -10.71 9.87
C ALA A 29 -0.30 -11.62 9.87
N THR A 30 -0.48 -12.83 10.40
CA THR A 30 0.45 -13.93 10.18
C THR A 30 0.02 -14.73 8.97
N ALA A 31 0.98 -15.22 8.21
CA ALA A 31 0.71 -15.97 6.99
C ALA A 31 1.63 -17.18 6.84
N ALA A 32 1.10 -18.24 6.25
CA ALA A 32 1.86 -19.42 5.86
C ALA A 32 2.81 -19.12 4.68
N PRO A 33 3.76 -20.02 4.36
CA PRO A 33 4.71 -19.82 3.26
C PRO A 33 4.08 -19.62 1.88
N ASP A 34 2.84 -20.06 1.67
CA ASP A 34 2.08 -19.83 0.43
C ASP A 34 1.38 -18.46 0.37
N GLY A 35 1.47 -17.66 1.46
CA GLY A 35 0.83 -16.36 1.60
C GLY A 35 -0.62 -16.41 2.13
N SER A 36 -1.15 -17.59 2.44
CA SER A 36 -2.47 -17.72 3.09
C SER A 36 -2.43 -17.16 4.52
N VAL A 37 -3.39 -16.30 4.83
CA VAL A 37 -3.48 -15.67 6.16
C VAL A 37 -3.92 -16.70 7.20
N LEU A 38 -3.14 -16.84 8.26
CA LEU A 38 -3.42 -17.73 9.38
C LEU A 38 -4.24 -17.02 10.47
N ARG A 39 -3.81 -15.83 10.85
CA ARG A 39 -4.48 -14.96 11.83
C ARG A 39 -4.34 -13.51 11.44
N SER A 40 -5.25 -12.66 11.90
CA SER A 40 -5.15 -11.21 11.69
C SER A 40 -5.69 -10.43 12.87
N ALA A 41 -5.18 -9.21 13.04
CA ALA A 41 -5.63 -8.24 14.01
C ALA A 41 -5.67 -6.84 13.39
N ARG A 42 -6.51 -5.97 13.94
CA ARG A 42 -6.59 -4.55 13.54
C ARG A 42 -6.76 -3.69 14.77
N LEU A 43 -6.05 -2.55 14.80
CA LEU A 43 -6.20 -1.54 15.84
C LEU A 43 -6.32 -0.16 15.21
N ALA A 44 -6.97 0.76 15.93
CA ALA A 44 -7.01 2.15 15.52
C ALA A 44 -5.62 2.77 15.66
N THR A 45 -5.19 3.52 14.64
CA THR A 45 -3.90 4.22 14.69
C THR A 45 -3.88 5.24 15.83
N ASN A 46 -5.00 5.96 16.05
CA ASN A 46 -5.07 7.05 17.02
C ASN A 46 -3.87 7.99 16.86
N ALA A 47 -3.70 8.52 15.66
CA ALA A 47 -2.52 9.29 15.24
C ALA A 47 -2.18 10.46 16.17
N ALA A 48 -3.18 11.04 16.84
CA ALA A 48 -2.98 12.12 17.80
C ALA A 48 -2.10 11.75 19.02
N ASP A 49 -1.97 10.44 19.32
CA ASP A 49 -1.11 9.97 20.41
C ASP A 49 0.39 10.05 20.05
N GLY A 50 0.71 10.20 18.76
CA GLY A 50 2.06 10.25 18.22
C GLY A 50 2.67 8.89 17.88
N ALA A 51 3.75 8.93 17.09
CA ALA A 51 4.39 7.74 16.53
C ALA A 51 4.86 6.69 17.57
N PRO A 52 5.51 7.07 18.69
CA PRO A 52 5.97 6.09 19.67
C PRO A 52 4.82 5.24 20.25
N GLN A 53 3.68 5.86 20.55
CA GLN A 53 2.53 5.20 21.11
C GLN A 53 1.84 4.28 20.10
N VAL A 54 1.77 4.70 18.84
CA VAL A 54 1.27 3.85 17.74
C VAL A 54 2.12 2.59 17.62
N VAL A 55 3.45 2.73 17.57
CA VAL A 55 4.36 1.59 17.47
C VAL A 55 4.29 0.68 18.69
N GLN A 56 4.24 1.25 19.90
CA GLN A 56 4.14 0.45 21.12
C GLN A 56 2.88 -0.43 21.15
N ARG A 57 1.71 0.13 20.78
CA ARG A 57 0.45 -0.65 20.67
C ARG A 57 0.54 -1.73 19.60
N SER A 58 1.15 -1.39 18.46
CA SER A 58 1.33 -2.34 17.36
C SER A 58 2.25 -3.50 17.74
N LEU A 59 3.35 -3.22 18.45
CA LEU A 59 4.25 -4.25 18.99
C LEU A 59 3.58 -5.17 20.00
N HIS A 60 2.73 -4.62 20.88
CA HIS A 60 1.97 -5.43 21.82
C HIS A 60 1.04 -6.40 21.08
N CYS A 61 0.23 -5.87 20.16
CA CYS A 61 -0.67 -6.68 19.32
C CYS A 61 0.09 -7.72 18.47
N ALA A 62 1.26 -7.34 17.92
CA ALA A 62 2.09 -8.27 17.15
C ALA A 62 2.59 -9.45 18.00
N ARG A 63 3.07 -9.20 19.24
CA ARG A 63 3.52 -10.27 20.13
C ARG A 63 2.40 -11.23 20.50
N GLU A 64 1.21 -10.75 20.79
CA GLU A 64 0.03 -11.59 21.03
C GLU A 64 -0.29 -12.45 19.80
N LEU A 65 -0.33 -11.82 18.61
CA LEU A 65 -0.63 -12.52 17.37
C LEU A 65 0.41 -13.61 17.03
N LEU A 66 1.70 -13.32 17.28
CA LEU A 66 2.81 -14.28 17.13
C LEU A 66 2.66 -15.46 18.07
N ALA A 67 2.40 -15.20 19.37
CA ALA A 67 2.22 -16.24 20.37
C ALA A 67 1.03 -17.17 20.03
N ASP A 68 -0.11 -16.58 19.66
CA ASP A 68 -1.31 -17.32 19.27
C ASP A 68 -1.11 -18.15 17.99
N THR A 69 -0.33 -17.62 17.03
CA THR A 69 -0.03 -18.36 15.81
C THR A 69 0.93 -19.51 16.08
N SER A 70 2.01 -19.28 16.84
CA SER A 70 2.95 -20.33 17.24
C SER A 70 2.25 -21.44 18.03
N ALA A 71 1.37 -21.09 18.97
CA ALA A 71 0.60 -22.07 19.73
C ALA A 71 -0.32 -22.93 18.83
N ALA A 72 -0.86 -22.34 17.77
CA ALA A 72 -1.76 -23.04 16.87
C ALA A 72 -1.06 -23.90 15.81
N THR A 73 0.12 -23.45 15.32
CA THR A 73 0.85 -24.10 14.22
C THR A 73 2.01 -24.98 14.69
N GLY A 74 2.49 -24.79 15.92
CA GLY A 74 3.75 -25.38 16.41
C GLY A 74 5.01 -24.79 15.75
N GLY A 75 4.86 -23.81 14.83
CA GLY A 75 5.94 -23.19 14.09
C GLY A 75 6.44 -21.88 14.69
N SER A 76 7.43 -21.28 14.04
CA SER A 76 8.08 -20.02 14.42
C SER A 76 7.88 -18.95 13.34
N CYS A 77 7.94 -17.68 13.74
CA CYS A 77 7.96 -16.57 12.81
C CYS A 77 9.36 -16.45 12.17
N LEU A 78 9.44 -16.61 10.86
CA LEU A 78 10.70 -16.56 10.10
C LEU A 78 11.14 -15.14 9.77
N ALA A 79 10.19 -14.25 9.48
CA ALA A 79 10.46 -12.88 9.09
C ALA A 79 9.26 -11.97 9.35
N VAL A 80 9.53 -10.68 9.43
CA VAL A 80 8.53 -9.62 9.52
C VAL A 80 8.64 -8.73 8.29
N GLY A 81 7.50 -8.44 7.65
CA GLY A 81 7.37 -7.38 6.67
C GLY A 81 6.54 -6.25 7.25
N ALA A 82 6.97 -5.02 7.09
CA ALA A 82 6.20 -3.88 7.52
C ALA A 82 6.09 -2.83 6.42
N VAL A 83 4.93 -2.20 6.31
CA VAL A 83 4.71 -1.14 5.33
C VAL A 83 4.17 0.12 6.03
N SER A 84 4.54 1.26 5.45
CA SER A 84 4.14 2.58 5.92
C SER A 84 3.89 3.49 4.73
N PRO A 85 2.96 4.46 4.84
CA PRO A 85 2.92 5.59 3.93
C PRO A 85 4.24 6.37 3.95
N GLY A 86 4.54 7.05 2.86
CA GLY A 86 5.74 7.85 2.70
C GLY A 86 6.90 7.08 2.06
N ILE A 87 8.08 7.70 2.08
CA ILE A 87 9.29 7.11 1.52
C ILE A 87 10.03 6.38 2.65
N VAL A 88 10.21 5.08 2.49
CA VAL A 88 10.91 4.24 3.47
C VAL A 88 12.39 4.19 3.11
N GLU A 89 13.23 4.74 3.97
CA GLU A 89 14.69 4.63 3.92
C GLU A 89 15.20 3.55 4.91
N ALA A 90 16.46 3.22 4.84
CA ALA A 90 17.05 2.15 5.66
C ALA A 90 16.92 2.38 7.18
N ASP A 91 16.89 3.63 7.62
CA ASP A 91 16.90 4.03 9.03
C ASP A 91 15.68 4.87 9.45
N ARG A 92 14.88 5.37 8.51
CA ARG A 92 13.75 6.27 8.80
C ARG A 92 12.67 6.21 7.71
N VAL A 93 11.55 6.88 7.98
CA VAL A 93 10.47 7.12 7.02
C VAL A 93 10.38 8.63 6.77
N LEU A 94 10.24 9.04 5.51
CA LEU A 94 10.09 10.43 5.09
C LEU A 94 8.72 10.66 4.45
N LEU A 95 8.25 11.90 4.46
CA LEU A 95 6.99 12.32 3.81
C LEU A 95 5.76 11.53 4.31
N ALA A 96 5.70 11.23 5.61
CA ALA A 96 4.59 10.53 6.24
C ALA A 96 3.84 11.44 7.26
N PRO A 97 3.17 12.51 6.81
CA PRO A 97 2.60 13.54 7.69
C PRO A 97 1.40 13.06 8.51
N ASN A 98 0.89 11.86 8.25
CA ASN A 98 -0.37 11.38 8.83
C ASN A 98 -0.30 11.02 10.32
N VAL A 99 0.91 10.83 10.87
CA VAL A 99 1.12 10.55 12.30
C VAL A 99 2.22 11.47 12.84
N PRO A 100 1.95 12.32 13.83
CA PRO A 100 2.95 13.22 14.41
C PRO A 100 4.18 12.44 14.92
N GLY A 101 5.37 12.89 14.52
CA GLY A 101 6.66 12.29 14.92
C GLY A 101 7.03 11.01 14.14
N TRP A 102 6.30 10.67 13.08
CA TRP A 102 6.63 9.50 12.24
C TRP A 102 7.94 9.69 11.49
N ASP A 103 8.17 10.88 10.94
CA ASP A 103 9.41 11.22 10.20
C ASP A 103 10.69 11.15 11.05
N GLY A 104 10.57 11.28 12.39
CA GLY A 104 11.70 11.20 13.31
C GLY A 104 11.92 9.81 13.93
N LEU A 105 11.08 8.85 13.60
CA LEU A 105 11.11 7.52 14.20
C LEU A 105 11.96 6.56 13.36
N SER A 106 12.94 5.92 14.00
CA SER A 106 13.59 4.75 13.41
C SER A 106 12.68 3.52 13.54
N LEU A 107 11.69 3.43 12.65
CA LEU A 107 10.74 2.32 12.61
C LEU A 107 11.44 0.96 12.48
N PRO A 108 12.49 0.79 11.63
CA PRO A 108 13.23 -0.48 11.55
C PRO A 108 13.82 -0.93 12.87
N ALA A 109 14.48 -0.02 13.61
CA ALA A 109 15.08 -0.35 14.89
C ALA A 109 14.00 -0.70 15.93
N ALA A 110 12.93 0.10 16.00
CA ALA A 110 11.84 -0.15 16.93
C ALA A 110 11.16 -1.52 16.71
N LEU A 111 11.02 -1.96 15.46
CA LEU A 111 10.45 -3.27 15.13
C LEU A 111 11.42 -4.41 15.45
N ARG A 112 12.71 -4.30 15.10
CA ARG A 112 13.72 -5.32 15.43
C ARG A 112 13.83 -5.54 16.94
N ASP A 113 14.00 -4.46 17.69
CA ASP A 113 14.13 -4.52 19.15
C ASP A 113 12.82 -5.02 19.79
N GLY A 114 11.71 -4.48 19.31
CA GLY A 114 10.41 -4.77 19.88
C GLY A 114 9.91 -6.20 19.63
N LEU A 115 10.29 -6.84 18.54
CA LEU A 115 9.87 -8.20 18.18
C LEU A 115 10.99 -9.22 18.36
N SER A 116 12.21 -8.79 18.69
CA SER A 116 13.41 -9.64 18.78
C SER A 116 13.61 -10.45 17.49
N ILE A 117 13.50 -9.79 16.34
CA ILE A 117 13.59 -10.40 15.01
C ILE A 117 14.69 -9.75 14.19
N ASP A 118 15.56 -10.56 13.58
CA ASP A 118 16.63 -10.07 12.70
C ASP A 118 16.14 -9.90 11.26
N CYS A 119 15.29 -10.80 10.80
CA CYS A 119 14.78 -10.82 9.44
C CYS A 119 13.56 -9.89 9.31
N LEU A 120 13.82 -8.64 8.91
CA LEU A 120 12.82 -7.58 8.79
C LEU A 120 13.00 -6.85 7.45
N GLU A 121 11.91 -6.76 6.69
CA GLU A 121 11.83 -5.96 5.47
C GLU A 121 10.78 -4.86 5.62
N LEU A 122 11.16 -3.63 5.26
CA LEU A 122 10.24 -2.50 5.25
C LEU A 122 9.98 -2.01 3.83
N GLY A 123 8.76 -1.54 3.58
CA GLY A 123 8.38 -1.00 2.28
C GLY A 123 7.36 0.13 2.37
N ASN A 124 7.20 0.83 1.24
CA ASN A 124 6.09 1.75 1.03
C ASN A 124 4.80 0.93 0.79
N ASP A 125 3.69 1.40 1.32
CA ASP A 125 2.38 0.72 1.27
C ASP A 125 1.88 0.46 -0.16
N VAL A 126 1.99 1.45 -1.07
CA VAL A 126 1.55 1.32 -2.47
C VAL A 126 2.43 0.35 -3.26
N LYS A 127 3.75 0.42 -3.07
CA LYS A 127 4.70 -0.48 -3.72
C LYS A 127 4.51 -1.91 -3.26
N ALA A 128 4.31 -2.11 -1.97
CA ALA A 128 4.01 -3.42 -1.41
C ALA A 128 2.65 -3.96 -1.89
N ALA A 129 1.63 -3.12 -2.00
CA ALA A 129 0.35 -3.51 -2.60
C ALA A 129 0.52 -3.95 -4.07
N ALA A 130 1.36 -3.26 -4.86
CA ALA A 130 1.67 -3.68 -6.23
C ALA A 130 2.38 -5.04 -6.27
N LEU A 131 3.29 -5.31 -5.33
CA LEU A 131 3.93 -6.62 -5.20
C LEU A 131 2.91 -7.72 -4.89
N ALA A 132 1.95 -7.46 -4.01
CA ALA A 132 0.87 -8.41 -3.71
C ALA A 132 -0.02 -8.69 -4.93
N GLU A 133 -0.40 -7.64 -5.66
CA GLU A 133 -1.21 -7.77 -6.88
C GLU A 133 -0.45 -8.53 -7.98
N ALA A 134 0.85 -8.31 -8.15
CA ALA A 134 1.68 -9.04 -9.10
C ALA A 134 1.87 -10.52 -8.69
N ARG A 135 1.96 -10.80 -7.40
CA ARG A 135 2.20 -12.15 -6.90
C ARG A 135 0.92 -12.99 -6.84
N TRP A 136 -0.19 -12.43 -6.37
CA TRP A 136 -1.42 -13.18 -6.07
C TRP A 136 -2.72 -12.55 -6.60
N GLY A 137 -2.65 -11.32 -7.12
CA GLY A 137 -3.83 -10.54 -7.48
C GLY A 137 -4.02 -10.32 -8.97
N SER A 138 -4.63 -9.19 -9.30
CA SER A 138 -5.07 -8.83 -10.64
C SER A 138 -3.91 -8.52 -11.60
N LEU A 139 -2.71 -8.23 -11.11
CA LEU A 139 -1.53 -7.98 -11.95
C LEU A 139 -0.72 -9.25 -12.27
N ARG A 140 -1.13 -10.39 -11.75
CA ARG A 140 -0.41 -11.65 -12.00
C ARG A 140 -0.31 -11.95 -13.49
N GLY A 141 0.93 -12.16 -13.96
CA GLY A 141 1.23 -12.50 -15.36
C GLY A 141 1.19 -11.32 -16.33
N ALA A 142 0.97 -10.10 -15.86
CA ALA A 142 1.10 -8.87 -16.66
C ALA A 142 2.46 -8.22 -16.40
N ASP A 143 3.20 -7.89 -17.48
CA ASP A 143 4.51 -7.25 -17.38
C ASP A 143 4.80 -6.43 -18.66
N PRO A 144 5.11 -5.14 -18.57
CA PRO A 144 4.98 -4.29 -17.38
C PRO A 144 3.55 -4.19 -16.86
N ALA A 145 3.38 -3.87 -15.58
CA ALA A 145 2.06 -3.68 -14.98
C ALA A 145 2.04 -2.45 -14.05
N LEU A 146 0.84 -1.93 -13.83
CA LEU A 146 0.64 -0.73 -13.03
C LEU A 146 -0.49 -0.95 -12.03
N LEU A 147 -0.23 -0.72 -10.74
CA LEU A 147 -1.26 -0.56 -9.72
C LEU A 147 -1.48 0.93 -9.49
N VAL A 148 -2.71 1.41 -9.61
CA VAL A 148 -3.11 2.77 -9.24
C VAL A 148 -3.94 2.68 -7.95
N LEU A 149 -3.48 3.28 -6.86
CA LEU A 149 -4.21 3.36 -5.61
C LEU A 149 -4.83 4.74 -5.43
N LEU A 150 -6.15 4.75 -5.27
CA LEU A 150 -7.00 5.91 -5.10
C LEU A 150 -7.60 5.90 -3.70
N GLY A 151 -6.93 6.53 -2.75
CA GLY A 151 -7.33 6.60 -1.34
C GLY A 151 -7.46 8.03 -0.84
N THR A 152 -6.97 8.29 0.36
CA THR A 152 -6.81 9.66 0.90
C THR A 152 -5.96 10.49 -0.06
N GLY A 153 -4.85 9.91 -0.52
CA GLY A 153 -4.01 10.41 -1.61
C GLY A 153 -4.10 9.53 -2.86
N VAL A 154 -3.19 9.77 -3.82
CA VAL A 154 -3.06 8.99 -5.04
C VAL A 154 -1.60 8.63 -5.31
N ALA A 155 -1.35 7.36 -5.57
CA ALA A 155 -0.02 6.89 -5.94
C ALA A 155 -0.12 5.64 -6.84
N ALA A 156 0.99 5.28 -7.48
CA ALA A 156 1.08 4.10 -8.33
C ALA A 156 2.23 3.18 -7.89
N GLY A 157 2.01 1.89 -8.03
CA GLY A 157 3.07 0.89 -7.98
C GLY A 157 3.37 0.38 -9.38
N ILE A 158 4.62 0.45 -9.80
CA ILE A 158 5.08 0.07 -11.14
C ILE A 158 5.76 -1.29 -11.03
N VAL A 159 5.36 -2.25 -11.84
CA VAL A 159 5.95 -3.60 -11.91
C VAL A 159 6.61 -3.77 -13.26
N VAL A 160 7.88 -4.17 -13.28
CA VAL A 160 8.66 -4.44 -14.50
C VAL A 160 9.55 -5.67 -14.24
N GLY A 161 9.51 -6.64 -15.12
CA GLY A 161 10.25 -7.90 -14.93
C GLY A 161 9.77 -8.73 -13.73
N GLY A 162 8.51 -8.54 -13.31
CA GLY A 162 7.95 -9.16 -12.11
C GLY A 162 8.35 -8.50 -10.79
N GLU A 163 9.18 -7.46 -10.83
CA GLU A 163 9.69 -6.72 -9.67
C GLU A 163 9.08 -5.32 -9.57
N VAL A 164 8.91 -4.83 -8.35
CA VAL A 164 8.39 -3.48 -8.12
C VAL A 164 9.50 -2.45 -8.26
N VAL A 165 9.29 -1.45 -9.13
CA VAL A 165 10.21 -0.34 -9.33
C VAL A 165 10.16 0.60 -8.12
N THR A 166 11.27 0.69 -7.39
CA THR A 166 11.38 1.57 -6.21
C THR A 166 11.84 2.99 -6.59
N GLY A 167 12.66 3.12 -7.64
CA GLY A 167 13.32 4.36 -8.01
C GLY A 167 14.56 4.66 -7.16
N ALA A 168 15.33 5.67 -7.56
CA ALA A 168 16.61 6.02 -6.91
C ALA A 168 16.46 6.47 -5.44
N HIS A 169 15.31 7.00 -5.08
CA HIS A 169 15.01 7.52 -3.75
C HIS A 169 13.77 6.86 -3.12
N GLY A 170 13.37 5.69 -3.60
CA GLY A 170 12.13 5.05 -3.13
C GLY A 170 10.84 5.74 -3.60
N ALA A 171 10.91 6.73 -4.49
CA ALA A 171 9.77 7.59 -4.86
C ALA A 171 9.15 7.29 -6.23
N ALA A 172 9.53 6.17 -6.90
CA ALA A 172 8.88 5.81 -8.15
C ALA A 172 7.37 5.62 -7.94
N GLY A 173 6.55 6.14 -8.85
CA GLY A 173 5.10 6.01 -8.77
C GLY A 173 4.38 7.02 -7.87
N GLU A 174 5.08 7.95 -7.23
CA GLU A 174 4.48 9.04 -6.44
C GLU A 174 3.85 10.11 -7.36
N PHE A 175 2.95 9.69 -8.24
CA PHE A 175 2.37 10.57 -9.28
C PHE A 175 1.37 11.60 -8.72
N GLY A 176 0.98 11.48 -7.46
CA GLY A 176 0.28 12.55 -6.74
C GLY A 176 1.03 13.89 -6.76
N TYR A 177 2.36 13.83 -6.88
CA TYR A 177 3.24 15.01 -7.05
C TYR A 177 3.33 15.52 -8.49
N ASN A 178 2.64 14.93 -9.47
CA ASN A 178 2.63 15.43 -10.83
C ASN A 178 2.14 16.87 -10.86
N LEU A 179 2.83 17.69 -11.68
CA LEU A 179 2.41 19.05 -11.94
C LEU A 179 1.15 19.05 -12.81
N ARG A 180 0.19 19.89 -12.49
CA ARG A 180 -1.07 20.09 -13.22
C ARG A 180 -0.94 21.18 -14.28
N GLY A 181 0.05 22.06 -14.10
CA GLY A 181 0.30 23.17 -14.99
C GLY A 181 1.71 23.73 -14.88
N PRO A 182 2.06 24.68 -15.77
CA PRO A 182 3.42 25.21 -15.87
C PRO A 182 3.83 26.11 -14.70
N HIS A 183 2.88 26.47 -13.83
CA HIS A 183 3.11 27.34 -12.68
C HIS A 183 3.07 26.57 -11.33
N ASP A 184 2.85 25.27 -11.39
CA ASP A 184 2.89 24.46 -10.17
C ASP A 184 4.34 24.31 -9.71
N GLU A 185 4.54 24.55 -8.44
CA GLU A 185 5.80 24.32 -7.77
C GLU A 185 5.72 23.03 -6.95
N ILE A 186 6.79 22.22 -6.99
CA ILE A 186 6.84 20.99 -6.21
C ILE A 186 6.83 21.34 -4.73
N ALA A 187 6.00 20.62 -4.00
CA ALA A 187 5.93 20.64 -2.55
C ALA A 187 7.23 20.10 -1.93
N THR A 188 8.14 20.99 -1.59
CA THR A 188 9.10 20.76 -0.54
C THR A 188 8.55 21.41 0.74
N ASP A 189 8.85 20.82 1.90
CA ASP A 189 8.54 21.41 3.21
C ASP A 189 7.03 21.57 3.53
N GLY A 190 6.25 20.49 3.35
CA GLY A 190 4.86 20.43 3.82
C GLY A 190 3.82 21.08 2.91
N ARG A 191 4.18 21.48 1.70
CA ARG A 191 3.19 21.86 0.69
C ARG A 191 2.46 20.63 0.14
N PRO A 192 1.18 20.76 -0.19
CA PRO A 192 0.41 19.66 -0.76
C PRO A 192 0.95 19.22 -2.12
N ALA A 193 0.84 17.93 -2.41
CA ALA A 193 1.14 17.39 -3.74
C ALA A 193 0.09 17.87 -4.76
N PRO A 194 0.47 18.56 -5.85
CA PRO A 194 -0.47 19.30 -6.70
C PRO A 194 -1.62 18.45 -7.25
N LEU A 195 -1.32 17.27 -7.81
CA LEU A 195 -2.35 16.39 -8.35
C LEU A 195 -3.16 15.73 -7.24
N GLU A 196 -2.53 15.29 -6.15
CA GLU A 196 -3.22 14.64 -5.03
C GLU A 196 -4.29 15.54 -4.42
N GLU A 197 -4.02 16.84 -4.27
CA GLU A 197 -4.98 17.82 -3.79
C GLU A 197 -6.19 18.00 -4.72
N ALA A 198 -6.00 17.78 -6.01
CA ALA A 198 -7.08 17.86 -6.97
C ALA A 198 -7.93 16.59 -7.02
N VAL A 199 -7.32 15.41 -7.00
CA VAL A 199 -7.98 14.14 -7.33
C VAL A 199 -7.97 13.11 -6.20
N GLY A 200 -7.19 13.32 -5.13
CA GLY A 200 -7.18 12.45 -3.95
C GLY A 200 -8.45 12.60 -3.11
N GLY A 201 -8.79 11.58 -2.34
CA GLY A 201 -10.01 11.58 -1.53
C GLY A 201 -10.06 12.72 -0.51
N ARG A 202 -8.91 13.09 0.10
CA ARG A 202 -8.85 14.26 0.98
C ARG A 202 -9.15 15.54 0.23
N GLY A 203 -8.47 15.80 -0.89
CA GLY A 203 -8.64 17.01 -1.69
C GLY A 203 -10.07 17.15 -2.25
N ILE A 204 -10.66 16.06 -2.73
CA ILE A 204 -12.08 16.03 -3.17
C ILE A 204 -13.00 16.41 -2.02
N GLY A 205 -12.81 15.85 -0.82
CA GLY A 205 -13.62 16.17 0.37
C GLY A 205 -13.49 17.63 0.77
N GLU A 206 -12.28 18.17 0.85
CA GLU A 206 -12.00 19.58 1.19
C GLU A 206 -12.60 20.56 0.17
N ARG A 207 -12.38 20.31 -1.13
CA ARG A 207 -12.96 21.12 -2.22
C ARG A 207 -14.48 21.06 -2.21
N GLY A 208 -15.08 19.89 -2.00
CA GLY A 208 -16.52 19.70 -1.86
C GLY A 208 -17.09 20.46 -0.66
N GLY A 209 -16.40 20.37 0.47
CA GLY A 209 -16.77 21.09 1.69
C GLY A 209 -16.75 22.61 1.53
N GLN A 210 -15.72 23.14 0.89
CA GLN A 210 -15.64 24.57 0.53
C GLN A 210 -16.76 24.99 -0.43
N LEU A 211 -17.02 24.16 -1.44
CA LEU A 211 -18.02 24.44 -2.46
C LEU A 211 -19.46 24.46 -1.92
N LEU A 212 -19.77 23.57 -0.98
CA LEU A 212 -21.13 23.39 -0.44
C LEU A 212 -21.33 24.01 0.95
N GLY A 213 -20.27 24.55 1.57
CA GLY A 213 -20.34 25.27 2.84
C GLY A 213 -20.48 24.37 4.08
N THR A 214 -20.12 23.08 3.97
CA THR A 214 -20.17 22.12 5.08
C THR A 214 -19.03 21.11 4.96
N PRO A 215 -18.39 20.67 6.05
CA PRO A 215 -17.36 19.64 6.00
C PRO A 215 -17.88 18.37 5.31
N MET A 216 -17.12 17.83 4.37
CA MET A 216 -17.48 16.65 3.58
C MET A 216 -16.30 15.70 3.43
N SER A 217 -16.57 14.41 3.41
CA SER A 217 -15.66 13.40 2.89
C SER A 217 -15.81 13.26 1.36
N ALA A 218 -14.86 12.63 0.68
CA ALA A 218 -15.04 12.30 -0.73
C ALA A 218 -16.33 11.51 -0.98
N ALA A 219 -16.64 10.54 -0.11
CA ALA A 219 -17.87 9.74 -0.21
C ALA A 219 -19.14 10.62 -0.17
N ASP A 220 -19.16 11.65 0.70
CA ASP A 220 -20.27 12.58 0.78
C ASP A 220 -20.40 13.42 -0.51
N VAL A 221 -19.27 13.85 -1.08
CA VAL A 221 -19.25 14.60 -2.36
C VAL A 221 -19.76 13.72 -3.51
N PHE A 222 -19.33 12.47 -3.58
CA PHE A 222 -19.82 11.51 -4.58
C PHE A 222 -21.33 11.21 -4.45
N ALA A 223 -21.84 11.16 -3.22
CA ALA A 223 -23.24 10.89 -2.93
C ALA A 223 -24.14 12.14 -3.04
N SER A 224 -23.55 13.33 -3.16
CA SER A 224 -24.31 14.59 -3.18
C SER A 224 -25.19 14.71 -4.42
N PRO A 225 -26.47 15.10 -4.29
CA PRO A 225 -27.34 15.38 -5.41
C PRO A 225 -27.05 16.76 -6.07
N ASP A 226 -26.21 17.59 -5.44
CA ASP A 226 -25.89 18.94 -5.95
C ASP A 226 -25.10 18.84 -7.26
N GLY A 227 -25.55 19.58 -8.29
CA GLY A 227 -24.89 19.62 -9.60
C GLY A 227 -23.45 20.12 -9.55
N ARG A 228 -23.11 21.00 -8.57
CA ARG A 228 -21.75 21.52 -8.39
C ARG A 228 -20.82 20.42 -7.87
N ALA A 229 -21.27 19.59 -6.93
CA ALA A 229 -20.52 18.44 -6.45
C ALA A 229 -20.28 17.43 -7.57
N ARG A 230 -21.27 17.18 -8.40
CA ARG A 230 -21.14 16.31 -9.58
C ARG A 230 -20.10 16.83 -10.55
N ALA A 231 -20.13 18.14 -10.88
CA ALA A 231 -19.15 18.77 -11.76
C ALA A 231 -17.72 18.70 -11.19
N LEU A 232 -17.55 18.89 -9.88
CA LEU A 232 -16.26 18.75 -9.19
C LEU A 232 -15.70 17.32 -9.30
N ILE A 233 -16.55 16.30 -9.15
CA ILE A 233 -16.13 14.90 -9.30
C ILE A 233 -15.76 14.60 -10.76
N ASP A 234 -16.55 15.06 -11.72
CA ASP A 234 -16.27 14.83 -13.15
C ASP A 234 -14.94 15.48 -13.56
N GLU A 235 -14.67 16.71 -13.10
CA GLU A 235 -13.37 17.39 -13.28
C GLU A 235 -12.22 16.60 -12.67
N ALA A 236 -12.35 16.15 -11.41
CA ALA A 236 -11.31 15.40 -10.72
C ALA A 236 -11.02 14.05 -11.40
N LEU A 237 -12.05 13.34 -11.86
CA LEU A 237 -11.89 12.07 -12.55
C LEU A 237 -11.30 12.23 -13.96
N ASP A 238 -11.67 13.30 -14.68
CA ASP A 238 -11.08 13.58 -15.99
C ASP A 238 -9.60 13.96 -15.88
N GLU A 239 -9.22 14.72 -14.86
CA GLU A 239 -7.82 15.06 -14.57
C GLU A 239 -7.01 13.82 -14.16
N LEU A 240 -7.53 13.02 -13.22
CA LEU A 240 -6.91 11.74 -12.85
C LEU A 240 -6.66 10.87 -14.08
N ALA A 241 -7.66 10.76 -14.96
CA ALA A 241 -7.57 9.95 -16.17
C ALA A 241 -6.47 10.42 -17.14
N VAL A 242 -6.23 11.73 -17.23
CA VAL A 242 -5.10 12.29 -18.01
C VAL A 242 -3.76 11.81 -17.44
N HIS A 243 -3.57 11.89 -16.13
CA HIS A 243 -2.32 11.49 -15.51
C HIS A 243 -2.09 9.99 -15.56
N VAL A 244 -3.13 9.16 -15.40
CA VAL A 244 -3.04 7.72 -15.59
C VAL A 244 -2.72 7.35 -17.05
N ALA A 245 -3.30 8.06 -18.03
CA ALA A 245 -2.98 7.86 -19.45
C ALA A 245 -1.51 8.23 -19.74
N ASN A 246 -1.00 9.30 -19.15
CA ASN A 246 0.41 9.69 -19.30
C ASN A 246 1.35 8.63 -18.70
N LEU A 247 1.01 8.03 -17.55
CA LEU A 247 1.75 6.89 -17.01
C LEU A 247 1.69 5.68 -17.95
N ALA A 248 0.52 5.37 -18.50
CA ALA A 248 0.36 4.28 -19.45
C ALA A 248 1.17 4.50 -20.74
N ILE A 249 1.23 5.74 -21.26
CA ILE A 249 2.08 6.07 -22.41
C ILE A 249 3.57 5.92 -22.10
N ALA A 250 4.00 6.33 -20.91
CA ALA A 250 5.40 6.34 -20.53
C ALA A 250 5.95 4.95 -20.16
N ILE A 251 5.09 4.07 -19.62
CA ILE A 251 5.48 2.74 -19.08
C ILE A 251 5.12 1.61 -20.05
N ASP A 252 4.10 1.83 -20.91
CA ASP A 252 3.52 0.83 -21.83
C ASP A 252 3.10 -0.46 -21.10
N PRO A 253 2.24 -0.40 -20.04
CA PRO A 253 1.89 -1.54 -19.25
C PRO A 253 0.88 -2.45 -19.99
N ALA A 254 1.03 -3.77 -19.84
CA ALA A 254 0.05 -4.73 -20.33
C ALA A 254 -1.30 -4.62 -19.56
N ARG A 255 -1.23 -4.23 -18.27
CA ARG A 255 -2.42 -4.11 -17.41
C ARG A 255 -2.26 -2.99 -16.38
N VAL A 256 -3.39 -2.31 -16.13
CA VAL A 256 -3.55 -1.33 -15.04
C VAL A 256 -4.62 -1.83 -14.09
N ALA A 257 -4.25 -2.11 -12.84
CA ALA A 257 -5.19 -2.42 -11.77
C ALA A 257 -5.49 -1.15 -10.95
N VAL A 258 -6.74 -0.96 -10.56
CA VAL A 258 -7.17 0.20 -9.78
C VAL A 258 -7.74 -0.27 -8.44
N GLY A 259 -7.21 0.27 -7.34
CA GLY A 259 -7.60 -0.06 -5.97
C GLY A 259 -7.76 1.17 -5.09
N GLY A 260 -7.97 0.94 -3.79
CA GLY A 260 -8.10 2.01 -2.79
C GLY A 260 -9.53 2.43 -2.48
N GLY A 261 -9.68 3.33 -1.50
CA GLY A 261 -10.99 3.68 -0.92
C GLY A 261 -11.98 4.34 -1.89
N LEU A 262 -11.51 5.07 -2.92
CA LEU A 262 -12.39 5.66 -3.93
C LEU A 262 -13.02 4.59 -4.85
N MET A 263 -12.58 3.34 -4.79
CA MET A 263 -13.20 2.23 -5.52
C MET A 263 -14.57 1.82 -4.95
N SER A 264 -15.05 2.44 -3.87
CA SER A 264 -16.47 2.43 -3.52
C SER A 264 -17.35 3.02 -4.64
N GLN A 265 -16.76 3.79 -5.56
CA GLN A 265 -17.37 4.40 -6.76
C GLN A 265 -16.81 3.77 -8.05
N THR A 266 -16.59 2.46 -8.05
CA THR A 266 -15.88 1.70 -9.09
C THR A 266 -16.37 2.04 -10.50
N GLU A 267 -17.68 2.05 -10.75
CA GLU A 267 -18.24 2.29 -12.08
C GLU A 267 -17.84 3.66 -12.65
N ARG A 268 -17.94 4.72 -11.83
CA ARG A 268 -17.59 6.08 -12.27
C ARG A 268 -16.08 6.23 -12.52
N VAL A 269 -15.27 5.69 -11.60
CA VAL A 269 -13.81 5.74 -11.71
C VAL A 269 -13.34 4.98 -12.95
N LEU A 270 -13.73 3.72 -13.10
CA LEU A 270 -13.32 2.90 -14.24
C LEU A 270 -13.82 3.47 -15.58
N ALA A 271 -15.07 3.97 -15.65
CA ALA A 271 -15.58 4.57 -16.86
C ALA A 271 -14.79 5.83 -17.31
N ALA A 272 -14.34 6.66 -16.37
CA ALA A 272 -13.50 7.81 -16.68
C ALA A 272 -12.12 7.40 -17.18
N LEU A 273 -11.47 6.44 -16.53
CA LEU A 273 -10.17 5.91 -16.92
C LEU A 273 -10.24 5.20 -18.28
N GLU A 274 -11.21 4.29 -18.48
CA GLU A 274 -11.40 3.54 -19.73
C GLU A 274 -11.59 4.47 -20.92
N ARG A 275 -12.47 5.47 -20.79
CA ARG A 275 -12.70 6.47 -21.84
C ARG A 275 -11.41 7.18 -22.24
N ARG A 276 -10.57 7.56 -21.27
CA ARG A 276 -9.33 8.30 -21.54
C ARG A 276 -8.25 7.38 -22.09
N LEU A 277 -8.05 6.20 -21.51
CA LEU A 277 -7.07 5.23 -21.98
C LEU A 277 -7.36 4.82 -23.43
N SER A 278 -8.60 4.48 -23.74
CA SER A 278 -8.99 4.06 -25.10
C SER A 278 -8.86 5.18 -26.15
N SER A 279 -9.03 6.45 -25.73
CA SER A 279 -8.98 7.59 -26.68
C SER A 279 -7.59 8.19 -26.86
N ALA A 280 -6.69 8.08 -25.88
CA ALA A 280 -5.44 8.82 -25.84
C ALA A 280 -4.18 7.97 -25.85
N VAL A 281 -4.26 6.70 -25.41
CA VAL A 281 -3.11 5.81 -25.35
C VAL A 281 -3.00 5.01 -26.65
N PRO A 282 -1.84 5.01 -27.34
CA PRO A 282 -1.67 4.28 -28.61
C PRO A 282 -1.90 2.78 -28.48
N PHE A 283 -1.49 2.19 -27.36
CA PHE A 283 -1.68 0.79 -26.99
C PHE A 283 -2.37 0.73 -25.62
N PRO A 284 -3.71 0.83 -25.56
CA PRO A 284 -4.42 0.87 -24.28
C PRO A 284 -4.20 -0.41 -23.48
N PRO A 285 -3.80 -0.31 -22.21
CA PRO A 285 -3.67 -1.47 -21.35
C PRO A 285 -5.02 -2.08 -20.98
N GLU A 286 -5.01 -3.34 -20.56
CA GLU A 286 -6.18 -3.92 -19.88
C GLU A 286 -6.44 -3.19 -18.56
N LEU A 287 -7.63 -2.63 -18.38
CA LEU A 287 -8.04 -1.94 -17.15
C LEU A 287 -8.86 -2.89 -16.26
N VAL A 288 -8.42 -3.11 -15.02
CA VAL A 288 -9.08 -4.03 -14.08
C VAL A 288 -9.19 -3.42 -12.69
N THR A 289 -10.08 -3.96 -11.86
CA THR A 289 -10.09 -3.67 -10.42
C THR A 289 -9.01 -4.51 -9.73
N ALA A 290 -8.30 -3.91 -8.78
CA ALA A 290 -7.37 -4.62 -7.92
C ALA A 290 -8.07 -5.75 -7.16
N ALA A 291 -7.39 -6.90 -6.99
CA ALA A 291 -7.93 -8.02 -6.22
C ALA A 291 -7.98 -7.69 -4.71
N PHE A 292 -7.00 -6.90 -4.23
CA PHE A 292 -6.86 -6.56 -2.82
C PHE A 292 -7.20 -5.08 -2.57
N VAL A 293 -8.44 -4.69 -2.90
CA VAL A 293 -8.90 -3.28 -2.81
C VAL A 293 -8.70 -2.67 -1.41
N HIS A 294 -8.85 -3.46 -0.33
CA HIS A 294 -8.87 -2.97 1.05
C HIS A 294 -7.70 -3.43 1.92
N ASP A 295 -6.98 -4.46 1.52
CA ASP A 295 -5.89 -5.08 2.28
C ASP A 295 -4.60 -5.27 1.46
N GLY A 296 -4.50 -4.61 0.31
CA GLY A 296 -3.32 -4.65 -0.57
C GLY A 296 -2.01 -4.37 0.17
N PRO A 297 -1.89 -3.27 0.96
CA PRO A 297 -0.69 -2.99 1.72
C PRO A 297 -0.32 -4.10 2.72
N LEU A 298 -1.30 -4.65 3.46
CA LEU A 298 -1.06 -5.76 4.39
C LEU A 298 -0.60 -7.03 3.66
N ARG A 299 -1.22 -7.36 2.53
CA ARG A 299 -0.79 -8.45 1.65
C ARG A 299 0.62 -8.22 1.13
N GLY A 300 0.93 -6.98 0.80
CA GLY A 300 2.26 -6.56 0.41
C GLY A 300 3.30 -6.73 1.52
N ALA A 301 2.96 -6.37 2.75
CA ALA A 301 3.81 -6.62 3.91
C ALA A 301 4.10 -8.11 4.11
N ILE A 302 3.09 -8.99 3.93
CA ILE A 302 3.29 -10.45 3.91
C ILE A 302 4.23 -10.85 2.77
N ALA A 303 4.07 -10.28 1.57
CA ALA A 303 4.92 -10.59 0.43
C ALA A 303 6.40 -10.20 0.67
N LEU A 304 6.65 -9.05 1.31
CA LEU A 304 7.98 -8.62 1.73
C LEU A 304 8.57 -9.59 2.74
N ALA A 305 7.82 -9.95 3.79
CA ALA A 305 8.26 -10.92 4.79
C ALA A 305 8.63 -12.27 4.17
N LEU A 306 7.82 -12.79 3.25
CA LEU A 306 8.09 -14.04 2.54
C LEU A 306 9.31 -13.94 1.62
N GLY A 307 9.59 -12.76 1.07
CA GLY A 307 10.82 -12.47 0.32
C GLY A 307 12.04 -12.55 1.24
N ALA A 308 11.99 -11.87 2.38
CA ALA A 308 13.07 -11.83 3.37
C ALA A 308 13.33 -13.20 4.03
N ALA A 309 12.31 -14.02 4.24
CA ALA A 309 12.45 -15.36 4.83
C ALA A 309 13.15 -16.38 3.92
N ARG A 310 13.33 -16.08 2.62
CA ARG A 310 14.05 -16.97 1.69
C ARG A 310 15.55 -16.88 1.96
N PRO A 311 16.27 -18.00 2.11
CA PRO A 311 17.72 -17.93 2.20
C PRO A 311 18.32 -17.34 0.91
N ALA A 312 19.35 -16.50 1.04
CA ALA A 312 20.06 -15.78 -0.04
C ALA A 312 20.70 -16.66 -1.14
N ALA A 313 20.39 -17.94 -1.20
CA ALA A 313 21.05 -18.95 -2.04
C ALA A 313 20.48 -19.10 -3.46
N GLN A 314 19.51 -18.29 -3.89
CA GLN A 314 18.92 -18.42 -5.24
C GLN A 314 19.22 -17.29 -6.22
N GLU A 315 20.01 -16.28 -5.86
CA GLU A 315 20.38 -15.18 -6.78
C GLU A 315 21.64 -15.43 -7.61
N ALA A 316 22.26 -16.59 -7.55
CA ALA A 316 23.54 -16.88 -8.18
C ALA A 316 23.45 -17.79 -9.42
N VAL A 317 22.32 -17.94 -10.08
CA VAL A 317 22.23 -18.61 -11.40
C VAL A 317 21.13 -17.96 -12.25
N GLY A 318 21.50 -16.98 -13.06
CA GLY A 318 20.69 -16.39 -14.11
C GLY A 318 21.56 -15.62 -15.08
#